data_4984aece0c6c5765733a4d0d9ef7ef9b
#
_entry.id   4984aece0c6c5765733a4d0d9ef7ef9b
#
_cell.length_a   1.000
_cell.length_b   1.000
_cell.length_c   1.000
_cell.angle_alpha   90.00
_cell.angle_beta   90.00
_cell.angle_gamma   90.00
#
_symmetry.space_group_name_H-M   'P 1'
#
loop_
_entity.id
_entity.type
_entity.pdbx_description
1 polymer ?
#
loop_
_entity_poly.entity_id
_entity_poly.type
_entity_poly.pdbx_seq_one_letter_code
_entity_poly.pdbx_strand_id
1 'polypeptide(L)'
;GIQGKDIGFVWLVLLAEMMLLFSRTTIDFIRRKILLHISTRINVSLISDFFIKLMKLPMKFFDTKLTGDLLQRIEDHRRIENFLTNQTISIIFSAFTFVIFSVVLFIYHIPIFLVFLAGSILYGIWIRVFLKKRRQLDYKMFEQLGINRNVVYQLITGMQEIKLQGCEQRKRWEWEDVQADLFDVNMQALNLSQNQEAGGIFINELKNVLVTALAAAAVINGSLTLGMMLSIPVSYTHLRAH
;
A
#
# COMPACT_ATOMS: atom_id res chain seq x y z
N GLY A 1 -3.96 -7.43 -39.54
CA GLY A 1 -4.05 -8.87 -39.25
C GLY A 1 -5.47 -9.42 -39.34
N ILE A 2 -6.41 -8.96 -38.50
CA ILE A 2 -7.78 -9.54 -38.43
C ILE A 2 -8.58 -9.26 -39.71
N GLN A 3 -8.46 -8.08 -40.33
CA GLN A 3 -9.12 -7.75 -41.61
C GLN A 3 -8.47 -8.44 -42.80
N GLY A 4 -7.21 -8.85 -42.71
CA GLY A 4 -6.49 -9.55 -43.80
C GLY A 4 -6.49 -11.08 -43.69
N LYS A 5 -7.19 -11.68 -42.72
CA LYS A 5 -7.23 -13.15 -42.47
C LYS A 5 -5.83 -13.83 -42.43
N ASP A 6 -4.82 -13.09 -42.00
CA ASP A 6 -3.47 -13.59 -41.94
C ASP A 6 -3.21 -14.28 -40.59
N ILE A 7 -3.27 -15.61 -40.60
CA ILE A 7 -3.04 -16.46 -39.40
C ILE A 7 -1.60 -16.37 -38.94
N GLY A 8 -0.64 -16.15 -39.85
CA GLY A 8 0.77 -15.97 -39.50
C GLY A 8 1.00 -14.75 -38.60
N PHE A 9 0.29 -13.64 -38.88
CA PHE A 9 0.34 -12.45 -38.03
C PHE A 9 -0.23 -12.70 -36.62
N VAL A 10 -1.29 -13.51 -36.49
CA VAL A 10 -1.87 -13.89 -35.19
C VAL A 10 -0.86 -14.68 -34.37
N TRP A 11 -0.18 -15.65 -34.98
CA TRP A 11 0.87 -16.43 -34.31
C TRP A 11 2.06 -15.56 -33.87
N LEU A 12 2.45 -14.59 -34.69
CA LEU A 12 3.53 -13.65 -34.34
C LEU A 12 3.16 -12.79 -33.13
N VAL A 13 1.94 -12.26 -33.08
CA VAL A 13 1.44 -11.49 -31.93
C VAL A 13 1.38 -12.34 -30.69
N LEU A 14 0.87 -13.57 -30.79
CA LEU A 14 0.78 -14.52 -29.67
C LEU A 14 2.17 -14.88 -29.11
N LEU A 15 3.14 -15.09 -29.99
CA LEU A 15 4.52 -15.36 -29.59
C LEU A 15 5.17 -14.14 -28.91
N ALA A 16 4.91 -12.94 -29.42
CA ALA A 16 5.37 -11.70 -28.82
C ALA A 16 4.75 -11.49 -27.42
N GLU A 17 3.46 -11.76 -27.26
CA GLU A 17 2.74 -11.67 -25.99
C GLU A 17 3.30 -12.66 -24.95
N MET A 18 3.54 -13.92 -25.37
CA MET A 18 4.18 -14.93 -24.52
C MET A 18 5.60 -14.54 -24.10
N MET A 19 6.40 -13.97 -25.01
CA MET A 19 7.75 -13.46 -24.67
C MET A 19 7.68 -12.30 -23.68
N LEU A 20 6.75 -11.37 -23.84
CA LEU A 20 6.55 -10.26 -22.91
C LEU A 20 6.11 -10.76 -21.52
N LEU A 21 5.22 -11.74 -21.46
CA LEU A 21 4.75 -12.34 -20.24
C LEU A 21 5.89 -13.06 -19.49
N PHE A 22 6.70 -13.82 -20.21
CA PHE A 22 7.88 -14.49 -19.63
C PHE A 22 8.91 -13.48 -19.14
N SER A 23 9.22 -12.47 -19.96
CA SER A 23 10.14 -11.39 -19.58
C SER A 23 9.68 -10.65 -18.32
N ARG A 24 8.39 -10.28 -18.25
CA ARG A 24 7.79 -9.61 -17.08
C ARG A 24 7.92 -10.48 -15.82
N THR A 25 7.58 -11.76 -15.91
CA THR A 25 7.66 -12.69 -14.77
C THR A 25 9.10 -12.86 -14.29
N THR A 26 10.05 -12.96 -15.22
CA THR A 26 11.48 -13.07 -14.89
C THR A 26 12.01 -11.80 -14.22
N ILE A 27 11.65 -10.63 -14.75
CA ILE A 27 12.04 -9.34 -14.17
C ILE A 27 11.46 -9.19 -12.75
N ASP A 28 10.18 -9.53 -12.53
CA ASP A 28 9.56 -9.49 -11.22
C ASP A 28 10.21 -10.44 -10.21
N PHE A 29 10.61 -11.63 -10.64
CA PHE A 29 11.34 -12.59 -9.82
C PHE A 29 12.71 -12.04 -9.39
N ILE A 30 13.48 -11.53 -10.33
CA ILE A 30 14.80 -10.94 -10.07
C ILE A 30 14.66 -9.72 -9.16
N ARG A 31 13.69 -8.84 -9.43
CA ARG A 31 13.40 -7.67 -8.62
C ARG A 31 13.12 -8.04 -7.15
N ARG A 32 12.24 -9.00 -6.90
CA ARG A 32 11.90 -9.47 -5.54
C ARG A 32 13.12 -10.04 -4.82
N LYS A 33 13.98 -10.78 -5.52
CA LYS A 33 15.21 -11.35 -4.94
C LYS A 33 16.21 -10.25 -4.54
N ILE A 34 16.42 -9.27 -5.42
CA ILE A 34 17.30 -8.13 -5.15
C ILE A 34 16.76 -7.30 -3.99
N LEU A 35 15.44 -7.00 -3.98
CA LEU A 35 14.80 -6.25 -2.90
C LEU A 35 14.95 -6.95 -1.56
N LEU A 36 14.71 -8.26 -1.50
CA LEU A 36 14.88 -9.04 -0.27
C LEU A 36 16.31 -8.97 0.24
N HIS A 37 17.30 -9.08 -0.65
CA HIS A 37 18.71 -9.02 -0.26
C HIS A 37 19.10 -7.64 0.29
N ILE A 38 18.69 -6.57 -0.40
CA ILE A 38 18.94 -5.18 0.03
C ILE A 38 18.23 -4.89 1.35
N SER A 39 16.95 -5.26 1.48
CA SER A 39 16.13 -5.08 2.67
C SER A 39 16.76 -5.75 3.89
N THR A 40 17.12 -7.02 3.76
CA THR A 40 17.76 -7.77 4.86
C THR A 40 19.08 -7.12 5.29
N ARG A 41 19.90 -6.67 4.33
CA ARG A 41 21.17 -6.02 4.64
C ARG A 41 21.00 -4.68 5.35
N ILE A 42 20.04 -3.87 4.91
CA ILE A 42 19.70 -2.60 5.56
C ILE A 42 19.18 -2.85 6.97
N ASN A 43 18.29 -3.82 7.16
CA ASN A 43 17.71 -4.15 8.47
C ASN A 43 18.78 -4.59 9.46
N VAL A 44 19.66 -5.50 9.05
CA VAL A 44 20.78 -5.95 9.92
C VAL A 44 21.68 -4.79 10.29
N SER A 45 22.02 -3.90 9.33
CA SER A 45 22.87 -2.74 9.59
C SER A 45 22.20 -1.76 10.57
N LEU A 46 20.90 -1.43 10.36
CA LEU A 46 20.17 -0.50 11.23
C LEU A 46 20.03 -1.04 12.65
N ILE A 47 19.70 -2.33 12.81
CA ILE A 47 19.56 -2.96 14.11
C ILE A 47 20.93 -3.05 14.82
N SER A 48 21.99 -3.40 14.09
CA SER A 48 23.35 -3.42 14.63
C SER A 48 23.78 -2.04 15.14
N ASP A 49 23.56 -1.00 14.33
CA ASP A 49 23.86 0.39 14.72
C ASP A 49 23.06 0.84 15.95
N PHE A 50 21.78 0.43 16.02
CA PHE A 50 20.95 0.67 17.18
C PHE A 50 21.54 0.01 18.44
N PHE A 51 21.93 -1.27 18.38
CA PHE A 51 22.54 -1.95 19.51
C PHE A 51 23.90 -1.34 19.92
N ILE A 52 24.74 -0.97 18.97
CA ILE A 52 26.02 -0.29 19.24
C ILE A 52 25.76 1.02 20.00
N LYS A 53 24.77 1.80 19.58
CA LYS A 53 24.42 3.05 20.29
C LYS A 53 23.78 2.79 21.64
N LEU A 54 22.91 1.79 21.75
CA LEU A 54 22.26 1.41 23.00
C LEU A 54 23.28 0.97 24.04
N MET A 55 24.27 0.14 23.69
CA MET A 55 25.32 -0.34 24.61
C MET A 55 26.25 0.78 25.08
N LYS A 56 26.31 1.92 24.40
CA LYS A 56 27.08 3.10 24.82
C LYS A 56 26.33 3.99 25.82
N LEU A 57 25.05 3.73 26.07
CA LEU A 57 24.25 4.54 27.00
C LEU A 57 24.59 4.20 28.47
N PRO A 58 24.55 5.20 29.39
CA PRO A 58 24.81 4.98 30.80
C PRO A 58 23.71 4.13 31.47
N MET A 59 24.02 3.41 32.52
CA MET A 59 23.08 2.54 33.26
C MET A 59 21.79 3.27 33.68
N LYS A 60 21.91 4.54 34.09
CA LYS A 60 20.78 5.39 34.50
C LYS A 60 19.67 5.47 33.40
N PHE A 61 20.03 5.31 32.14
CA PHE A 61 19.05 5.29 31.03
C PHE A 61 18.16 4.04 31.12
N PHE A 62 18.73 2.89 31.45
CA PHE A 62 18.01 1.62 31.57
C PHE A 62 17.12 1.55 32.80
N ASP A 63 17.46 2.27 33.87
CA ASP A 63 16.63 2.38 35.07
C ASP A 63 15.36 3.18 34.85
N THR A 64 15.37 4.08 33.86
CA THR A 64 14.25 5.00 33.58
C THR A 64 13.38 4.57 32.37
N LYS A 65 13.85 3.66 31.55
CA LYS A 65 13.15 3.21 30.34
C LYS A 65 12.65 1.78 30.46
N LEU A 66 11.38 1.59 30.04
CA LEU A 66 10.79 0.26 29.99
C LEU A 66 11.40 -0.54 28.83
N THR A 67 11.71 -1.80 29.09
CA THR A 67 12.22 -2.74 28.07
C THR A 67 11.30 -2.80 26.85
N GLY A 68 9.97 -2.67 27.05
CA GLY A 68 8.98 -2.60 25.98
C GLY A 68 9.18 -1.45 25.01
N ASP A 69 9.61 -0.26 25.51
CA ASP A 69 9.89 0.90 24.66
C ASP A 69 11.08 0.64 23.72
N LEU A 70 12.08 -0.09 24.21
CA LEU A 70 13.28 -0.43 23.41
C LEU A 70 12.94 -1.47 22.32
N LEU A 71 12.14 -2.47 22.67
CA LEU A 71 11.62 -3.45 21.69
C LEU A 71 10.74 -2.79 20.64
N GLN A 72 9.90 -1.84 21.06
CA GLN A 72 9.08 -1.06 20.14
C GLN A 72 9.92 -0.32 19.08
N ARG A 73 11.05 0.28 19.49
CA ARG A 73 11.95 0.98 18.55
C ARG A 73 12.58 0.05 17.52
N ILE A 74 12.86 -1.20 17.89
CA ILE A 74 13.35 -2.22 16.94
C ILE A 74 12.25 -2.55 15.90
N GLU A 75 11.00 -2.66 16.33
CA GLU A 75 9.86 -2.86 15.41
C GLU A 75 9.62 -1.64 14.50
N ASP A 76 9.83 -0.42 15.01
CA ASP A 76 9.75 0.80 14.22
C ASP A 76 10.79 0.85 13.10
N HIS A 77 12.02 0.33 13.34
CA HIS A 77 13.03 0.18 12.30
C HIS A 77 12.55 -0.74 11.17
N ARG A 78 11.84 -1.82 11.50
CA ARG A 78 11.27 -2.73 10.51
C ARG A 78 10.18 -2.07 9.65
N ARG A 79 9.40 -1.16 10.23
CA ARG A 79 8.44 -0.34 9.49
C ARG A 79 9.11 0.62 8.52
N ILE A 80 10.18 1.28 8.97
CA ILE A 80 10.98 2.19 8.12
C ILE A 80 11.61 1.41 6.96
N GLU A 81 12.16 0.24 7.22
CA GLU A 81 12.71 -0.65 6.19
C GLU A 81 11.67 -1.01 5.13
N ASN A 82 10.49 -1.50 5.55
CA ASN A 82 9.41 -1.83 4.63
C ASN A 82 8.95 -0.63 3.79
N PHE A 83 8.89 0.54 4.39
CA PHE A 83 8.54 1.77 3.68
C PHE A 83 9.61 2.13 2.63
N LEU A 84 10.88 2.13 3.02
CA LEU A 84 11.99 2.51 2.13
C LEU A 84 12.20 1.52 0.99
N THR A 85 12.07 0.21 1.23
CA THR A 85 12.32 -0.81 0.22
C THR A 85 11.10 -1.08 -0.67
N ASN A 86 9.95 -1.40 -0.10
CA ASN A 86 8.81 -1.85 -0.87
C ASN A 86 7.93 -0.69 -1.37
N GLN A 87 7.57 0.23 -0.47
CA GLN A 87 6.63 1.29 -0.82
C GLN A 87 7.27 2.39 -1.66
N THR A 88 8.48 2.82 -1.33
CA THR A 88 9.15 3.89 -2.09
C THR A 88 9.42 3.49 -3.53
N ILE A 89 9.88 2.26 -3.75
CA ILE A 89 10.12 1.75 -5.11
C ILE A 89 8.80 1.65 -5.88
N SER A 90 7.75 1.12 -5.25
CA SER A 90 6.43 1.04 -5.88
C SER A 90 5.89 2.43 -6.25
N ILE A 91 6.04 3.42 -5.38
CA ILE A 91 5.63 4.81 -5.65
C ILE A 91 6.39 5.40 -6.83
N ILE A 92 7.71 5.21 -6.90
CA ILE A 92 8.55 5.72 -8.00
C ILE A 92 8.12 5.07 -9.33
N PHE A 93 7.93 3.74 -9.35
CA PHE A 93 7.45 3.05 -10.54
C PHE A 93 6.06 3.51 -10.97
N SER A 94 5.14 3.66 -10.03
CA SER A 94 3.78 4.15 -10.32
C SER A 94 3.79 5.57 -10.85
N ALA A 95 4.63 6.44 -10.29
CA ALA A 95 4.78 7.82 -10.76
C ALA A 95 5.36 7.85 -12.18
N PHE A 96 6.39 7.04 -12.46
CA PHE A 96 6.99 6.94 -13.78
C PHE A 96 5.98 6.41 -14.82
N THR A 97 5.25 5.37 -14.48
CA THR A 97 4.19 4.79 -15.31
C THR A 97 3.08 5.82 -15.58
N PHE A 98 2.64 6.55 -14.54
CA PHE A 98 1.65 7.61 -14.69
C PHE A 98 2.10 8.70 -15.65
N VAL A 99 3.36 9.14 -15.58
CA VAL A 99 3.92 10.15 -16.49
C VAL A 99 3.94 9.64 -17.93
N ILE A 100 4.43 8.42 -18.16
CA ILE A 100 4.48 7.83 -19.51
C ILE A 100 3.08 7.75 -20.11
N PHE A 101 2.10 7.22 -19.37
CA PHE A 101 0.74 7.11 -19.89
C PHE A 101 0.07 8.46 -20.08
N SER A 102 0.36 9.45 -19.24
CA SER A 102 -0.12 10.82 -19.43
C SER A 102 0.42 11.42 -20.74
N VAL A 103 1.69 11.21 -21.04
CA VAL A 103 2.31 11.68 -22.29
C VAL A 103 1.70 10.97 -23.51
N VAL A 104 1.53 9.66 -23.46
CA VAL A 104 0.91 8.89 -24.54
C VAL A 104 -0.53 9.34 -24.81
N LEU A 105 -1.35 9.52 -23.77
CA LEU A 105 -2.72 10.02 -23.89
C LEU A 105 -2.76 11.44 -24.44
N PHE A 106 -1.84 12.31 -24.04
CA PHE A 106 -1.72 13.67 -24.55
C PHE A 106 -1.45 13.70 -26.07
N ILE A 107 -0.55 12.81 -26.55
CA ILE A 107 -0.21 12.70 -27.96
C ILE A 107 -1.39 12.10 -28.78
N TYR A 108 -2.12 11.15 -28.20
CA TYR A 108 -3.19 10.45 -28.92
C TYR A 108 -4.44 11.32 -29.08
N HIS A 109 -4.93 11.93 -28.00
CA HIS A 109 -6.18 12.70 -28.04
C HIS A 109 -6.33 13.62 -26.83
N ILE A 110 -6.20 14.92 -27.04
CA ILE A 110 -6.23 15.95 -25.97
C ILE A 110 -7.52 15.88 -25.10
N PRO A 111 -8.74 15.75 -25.63
CA PRO A 111 -9.95 15.65 -24.80
C PRO A 111 -9.93 14.44 -23.85
N ILE A 112 -9.42 13.28 -24.27
CA ILE A 112 -9.31 12.09 -23.43
C ILE A 112 -8.31 12.34 -22.31
N PHE A 113 -7.16 12.96 -22.63
CA PHE A 113 -6.16 13.35 -21.64
C PHE A 113 -6.73 14.30 -20.58
N LEU A 114 -7.53 15.30 -20.97
CA LEU A 114 -8.13 16.26 -20.05
C LEU A 114 -9.09 15.58 -19.06
N VAL A 115 -9.93 14.66 -19.54
CA VAL A 115 -10.85 13.88 -18.68
C VAL A 115 -10.05 12.98 -17.72
N PHE A 116 -9.02 12.32 -18.22
CA PHE A 116 -8.14 11.51 -17.40
C PHE A 116 -7.45 12.35 -16.30
N LEU A 117 -6.92 13.50 -16.66
CA LEU A 117 -6.25 14.42 -15.73
C LEU A 117 -7.22 14.97 -14.68
N ALA A 118 -8.40 15.44 -15.10
CA ALA A 118 -9.44 15.93 -14.20
C ALA A 118 -9.90 14.87 -13.19
N GLY A 119 -10.15 13.64 -13.67
CA GLY A 119 -10.51 12.51 -12.80
C GLY A 119 -9.39 12.13 -11.82
N SER A 120 -8.14 12.20 -12.25
CA SER A 120 -6.98 11.93 -11.38
C SER A 120 -6.79 13.00 -10.30
N ILE A 121 -7.01 14.27 -10.65
CA ILE A 121 -7.00 15.38 -9.68
C ILE A 121 -8.14 15.23 -8.67
N LEU A 122 -9.35 14.91 -9.15
CA LEU A 122 -10.51 14.69 -8.27
C LEU A 122 -10.27 13.54 -7.30
N TYR A 123 -9.68 12.45 -7.75
CA TYR A 123 -9.26 11.32 -6.92
C TYR A 123 -8.24 11.75 -5.85
N GLY A 124 -7.23 12.55 -6.24
CA GLY A 124 -6.24 13.08 -5.30
C GLY A 124 -6.86 13.99 -4.22
N ILE A 125 -7.81 14.86 -4.60
CA ILE A 125 -8.56 15.70 -3.67
C ILE A 125 -9.38 14.82 -2.71
N TRP A 126 -10.06 13.80 -3.23
CA TRP A 126 -10.82 12.84 -2.43
C TRP A 126 -9.97 12.20 -1.34
N ILE A 127 -8.81 11.64 -1.70
CA ILE A 127 -7.88 11.04 -0.72
C ILE A 127 -7.46 12.08 0.33
N ARG A 128 -7.14 13.31 -0.09
CA ARG A 128 -6.68 14.38 0.81
C ARG A 128 -7.70 14.72 1.90
N VAL A 129 -8.99 14.66 1.60
CA VAL A 129 -10.06 14.91 2.58
C VAL A 129 -10.01 13.92 3.74
N PHE A 130 -9.67 12.66 3.48
CA PHE A 130 -9.61 11.61 4.50
C PHE A 130 -8.31 11.57 5.31
N LEU A 131 -7.21 12.14 4.79
CA LEU A 131 -5.89 12.04 5.41
C LEU A 131 -5.86 12.54 6.86
N LYS A 132 -6.54 13.65 7.16
CA LYS A 132 -6.55 14.23 8.51
C LYS A 132 -7.21 13.29 9.52
N LYS A 133 -8.35 12.74 9.17
CA LYS A 133 -9.11 11.82 10.05
C LYS A 133 -8.40 10.48 10.20
N ARG A 134 -7.80 9.98 9.12
CA ARG A 134 -6.97 8.76 9.12
C ARG A 134 -5.79 8.91 10.08
N ARG A 135 -5.06 10.01 9.99
CA ARG A 135 -3.94 10.29 10.91
C ARG A 135 -4.36 10.29 12.38
N GLN A 136 -5.52 10.86 12.71
CA GLN A 136 -6.03 10.85 14.09
C GLN A 136 -6.37 9.44 14.56
N LEU A 137 -6.98 8.61 13.69
CA LEU A 137 -7.29 7.23 14.02
C LEU A 137 -6.03 6.36 14.14
N ASP A 138 -5.03 6.60 13.31
CA ASP A 138 -3.74 5.90 13.40
C ASP A 138 -3.05 6.16 14.75
N TYR A 139 -3.11 7.40 15.27
CA TYR A 139 -2.60 7.71 16.61
C TYR A 139 -3.37 7.00 17.71
N LYS A 140 -4.71 7.00 17.66
CA LYS A 140 -5.54 6.27 18.62
C LYS A 140 -5.28 4.78 18.58
N MET A 141 -5.16 4.21 17.38
CA MET A 141 -4.81 2.80 17.18
C MET A 141 -3.47 2.46 17.81
N PHE A 142 -2.47 3.31 17.59
CA PHE A 142 -1.14 3.11 18.17
C PHE A 142 -1.18 3.13 19.71
N GLU A 143 -1.91 4.07 20.29
CA GLU A 143 -2.12 4.18 21.73
C GLU A 143 -2.79 2.92 22.31
N GLN A 144 -3.90 2.48 21.73
CA GLN A 144 -4.62 1.29 22.18
C GLN A 144 -3.83 0.00 22.01
N LEU A 145 -3.07 -0.14 20.92
CA LEU A 145 -2.14 -1.26 20.76
C LEU A 145 -1.05 -1.27 21.82
N GLY A 146 -0.55 -0.09 22.23
CA GLY A 146 0.42 0.05 23.33
C GLY A 146 -0.17 -0.41 24.65
N ILE A 147 -1.38 0.05 24.99
CA ILE A 147 -2.11 -0.34 26.21
C ILE A 147 -2.34 -1.86 26.23
N ASN A 148 -2.86 -2.43 25.13
CA ASN A 148 -3.07 -3.87 25.03
C ASN A 148 -1.78 -4.67 25.25
N ARG A 149 -0.69 -4.24 24.63
CA ARG A 149 0.63 -4.90 24.78
C ARG A 149 1.12 -4.88 26.21
N ASN A 150 0.95 -3.76 26.90
CA ASN A 150 1.31 -3.62 28.31
C ASN A 150 0.47 -4.54 29.21
N VAL A 151 -0.83 -4.58 29.01
CA VAL A 151 -1.74 -5.45 29.78
C VAL A 151 -1.40 -6.93 29.55
N VAL A 152 -1.19 -7.35 28.32
CA VAL A 152 -0.77 -8.72 27.99
C VAL A 152 0.57 -9.06 28.64
N TYR A 153 1.55 -8.15 28.60
CA TYR A 153 2.84 -8.34 29.24
C TYR A 153 2.69 -8.50 30.76
N GLN A 154 1.90 -7.65 31.41
CA GLN A 154 1.63 -7.73 32.86
C GLN A 154 0.92 -9.03 33.24
N LEU A 155 -0.04 -9.49 32.44
CA LEU A 155 -0.74 -10.76 32.65
C LEU A 155 0.23 -11.95 32.60
N ILE A 156 1.15 -11.97 31.61
CA ILE A 156 2.08 -13.09 31.44
C ILE A 156 3.14 -13.07 32.55
N THR A 157 3.76 -11.91 32.83
CA THR A 157 4.83 -11.79 33.83
C THR A 157 4.31 -11.92 35.23
N GLY A 158 3.12 -11.42 35.54
CA GLY A 158 2.48 -11.48 36.86
C GLY A 158 1.62 -12.74 37.09
N MET A 159 1.69 -13.74 36.22
CA MET A 159 0.80 -14.91 36.27
C MET A 159 0.87 -15.65 37.61
N GLN A 160 2.08 -15.76 38.24
CA GLN A 160 2.21 -16.38 39.52
C GLN A 160 1.44 -15.65 40.62
N GLU A 161 1.56 -14.33 40.67
CA GLU A 161 0.84 -13.47 41.64
C GLU A 161 -0.68 -13.53 41.41
N ILE A 162 -1.11 -13.49 40.17
CA ILE A 162 -2.54 -13.60 39.78
C ILE A 162 -3.09 -14.93 40.30
N LYS A 163 -2.35 -16.03 40.13
CA LYS A 163 -2.71 -17.35 40.61
C LYS A 163 -2.75 -17.43 42.15
N LEU A 164 -1.76 -16.86 42.82
CA LEU A 164 -1.71 -16.86 44.27
C LEU A 164 -2.83 -16.04 44.92
N GLN A 165 -3.26 -14.95 44.24
CA GLN A 165 -4.32 -14.08 44.74
C GLN A 165 -5.73 -14.54 44.28
N GLY A 166 -5.87 -15.52 43.37
CA GLY A 166 -7.13 -16.01 42.84
C GLY A 166 -7.91 -14.95 42.06
N CYS A 167 -7.20 -13.99 41.42
CA CYS A 167 -7.83 -12.85 40.75
C CYS A 167 -7.86 -12.95 39.22
N GLU A 168 -7.80 -14.19 38.68
CA GLU A 168 -7.73 -14.45 37.22
C GLU A 168 -8.93 -13.84 36.48
N GLN A 169 -10.13 -13.99 37.04
CA GLN A 169 -11.36 -13.50 36.42
C GLN A 169 -11.33 -11.97 36.28
N ARG A 170 -10.94 -11.26 37.33
CA ARG A 170 -10.84 -9.79 37.32
C ARG A 170 -9.80 -9.32 36.29
N LYS A 171 -8.65 -9.98 36.25
CA LYS A 171 -7.57 -9.63 35.30
C LYS A 171 -7.94 -9.93 33.85
N ARG A 172 -8.75 -10.98 33.60
CA ARG A 172 -9.31 -11.24 32.30
C ARG A 172 -10.28 -10.15 31.86
N TRP A 173 -11.16 -9.69 32.76
CA TRP A 173 -12.09 -8.60 32.45
C TRP A 173 -11.37 -7.29 32.14
N GLU A 174 -10.34 -6.93 32.92
CA GLU A 174 -9.48 -5.76 32.64
C GLU A 174 -8.89 -5.83 31.23
N TRP A 175 -8.48 -6.99 30.76
CA TRP A 175 -8.01 -7.18 29.40
C TRP A 175 -9.14 -7.15 28.35
N GLU A 176 -10.31 -7.72 28.66
CA GLU A 176 -11.50 -7.68 27.80
C GLU A 176 -11.96 -6.24 27.55
N ASP A 177 -11.93 -5.36 28.55
CA ASP A 177 -12.24 -3.94 28.41
C ASP A 177 -11.27 -3.25 27.44
N VAL A 178 -9.98 -3.54 27.53
CA VAL A 178 -8.99 -3.01 26.58
C VAL A 178 -9.23 -3.54 25.17
N GLN A 179 -9.69 -4.80 25.02
CA GLN A 179 -10.06 -5.35 23.71
C GLN A 179 -11.30 -4.66 23.14
N ALA A 180 -12.27 -4.30 23.96
CA ALA A 180 -13.46 -3.56 23.52
C ALA A 180 -13.07 -2.18 22.96
N ASP A 181 -12.22 -1.43 23.67
CA ASP A 181 -11.70 -0.14 23.20
C ASP A 181 -10.91 -0.27 21.88
N LEU A 182 -10.06 -1.31 21.79
CA LEU A 182 -9.30 -1.58 20.58
C LEU A 182 -10.21 -1.95 19.42
N PHE A 183 -11.28 -2.72 19.66
CA PHE A 183 -12.28 -3.06 18.67
C PHE A 183 -12.99 -1.82 18.14
N ASP A 184 -13.39 -0.89 19.01
CA ASP A 184 -14.04 0.35 18.59
C ASP A 184 -13.17 1.22 17.69
N VAL A 185 -11.89 1.34 18.03
CA VAL A 185 -10.93 2.07 17.18
C VAL A 185 -10.72 1.37 15.83
N ASN A 186 -10.63 0.03 15.83
CA ASN A 186 -10.53 -0.78 14.61
C ASN A 186 -11.76 -0.59 13.70
N MET A 187 -12.97 -0.59 14.29
CA MET A 187 -14.21 -0.38 13.54
C MET A 187 -14.27 1.04 12.94
N GLN A 188 -13.86 2.06 13.69
CA GLN A 188 -13.77 3.42 13.16
C GLN A 188 -12.76 3.53 12.01
N ALA A 189 -11.61 2.88 12.12
CA ALA A 189 -10.59 2.85 11.09
C ALA A 189 -11.08 2.10 9.84
N LEU A 190 -11.75 0.96 10.03
CA LEU A 190 -12.34 0.17 8.95
C LEU A 190 -13.41 0.97 8.19
N ASN A 191 -14.35 1.57 8.91
CA ASN A 191 -15.42 2.39 8.31
C ASN A 191 -14.84 3.57 7.51
N LEU A 192 -13.80 4.22 8.04
CA LEU A 192 -13.13 5.30 7.33
C LEU A 192 -12.44 4.80 6.06
N SER A 193 -11.75 3.66 6.14
CA SER A 193 -11.08 3.03 5.00
C SER A 193 -12.07 2.60 3.93
N GLN A 194 -13.18 1.96 4.31
CA GLN A 194 -14.23 1.54 3.39
C GLN A 194 -14.89 2.73 2.68
N ASN A 195 -15.20 3.81 3.40
CA ASN A 195 -15.78 5.01 2.79
C ASN A 195 -14.79 5.69 1.83
N GLN A 196 -13.51 5.77 2.20
CA GLN A 196 -12.47 6.30 1.32
C GLN A 196 -12.32 5.44 0.07
N GLU A 197 -12.28 4.13 0.23
CA GLU A 197 -12.11 3.16 -0.86
C GLU A 197 -13.32 3.16 -1.80
N ALA A 198 -14.54 3.11 -1.27
CA ALA A 198 -15.77 3.12 -2.08
C ALA A 198 -15.87 4.38 -2.94
N GLY A 199 -15.64 5.57 -2.35
CA GLY A 199 -15.61 6.81 -3.12
C GLY A 199 -14.46 6.87 -4.12
N GLY A 200 -13.29 6.35 -3.76
CA GLY A 200 -12.14 6.24 -4.65
C GLY A 200 -12.41 5.33 -5.86
N ILE A 201 -13.03 4.17 -5.62
CA ILE A 201 -13.46 3.24 -6.69
C ILE A 201 -14.48 3.94 -7.59
N PHE A 202 -15.49 4.58 -7.02
CA PHE A 202 -16.52 5.27 -7.80
C PHE A 202 -15.94 6.35 -8.72
N ILE A 203 -15.07 7.22 -8.20
CA ILE A 203 -14.40 8.28 -8.98
C ILE A 203 -13.56 7.65 -10.11
N ASN A 204 -12.82 6.59 -9.80
CA ASN A 204 -11.96 5.94 -10.77
C ASN A 204 -12.74 5.22 -11.86
N GLU A 205 -13.81 4.49 -11.52
CA GLU A 205 -14.66 3.82 -12.49
C GLU A 205 -15.43 4.83 -13.36
N LEU A 206 -15.94 5.92 -12.78
CA LEU A 206 -16.57 7.00 -13.56
C LEU A 206 -15.58 7.60 -14.56
N LYS A 207 -14.35 7.88 -14.14
CA LYS A 207 -13.28 8.34 -15.04
C LYS A 207 -13.04 7.34 -16.18
N ASN A 208 -12.94 6.05 -15.85
CA ASN A 208 -12.69 4.99 -16.85
C ASN A 208 -13.83 4.88 -17.87
N VAL A 209 -15.06 4.93 -17.41
CA VAL A 209 -16.26 4.92 -18.29
C VAL A 209 -16.25 6.13 -19.23
N LEU A 210 -15.97 7.33 -18.70
CA LEU A 210 -15.90 8.55 -19.51
C LEU A 210 -14.77 8.50 -20.55
N VAL A 211 -13.58 8.06 -20.14
CA VAL A 211 -12.44 7.88 -21.05
C VAL A 211 -12.75 6.86 -22.14
N THR A 212 -13.36 5.73 -21.80
CA THR A 212 -13.75 4.69 -22.77
C THR A 212 -14.83 5.19 -23.74
N ALA A 213 -15.82 5.91 -23.24
CA ALA A 213 -16.89 6.49 -24.09
C ALA A 213 -16.32 7.52 -25.08
N LEU A 214 -15.43 8.39 -24.62
CA LEU A 214 -14.75 9.37 -25.49
C LEU A 214 -13.84 8.69 -26.52
N ALA A 215 -13.12 7.64 -26.11
CA ALA A 215 -12.28 6.86 -27.02
C ALA A 215 -13.13 6.16 -28.09
N ALA A 216 -14.28 5.58 -27.73
CA ALA A 216 -15.21 4.97 -28.69
C ALA A 216 -15.78 6.01 -29.65
N ALA A 217 -16.20 7.18 -29.17
CA ALA A 217 -16.66 8.28 -30.03
C ALA A 217 -15.57 8.77 -30.99
N ALA A 218 -14.32 8.85 -30.51
CA ALA A 218 -13.17 9.24 -31.34
C ALA A 218 -12.84 8.20 -32.43
N VAL A 219 -13.06 6.91 -32.17
CA VAL A 219 -12.96 5.84 -33.20
C VAL A 219 -14.04 5.97 -34.23
N ILE A 220 -15.29 6.20 -33.82
CA ILE A 220 -16.41 6.40 -34.74
C ILE A 220 -16.17 7.60 -35.67
N ASN A 221 -15.60 8.67 -35.13
CA ASN A 221 -15.25 9.88 -35.88
C ASN A 221 -13.95 9.72 -36.72
N GLY A 222 -13.32 8.56 -36.71
CA GLY A 222 -12.10 8.26 -37.49
C GLY A 222 -10.83 8.94 -36.99
N SER A 223 -10.85 9.57 -35.79
CA SER A 223 -9.70 10.24 -35.20
C SER A 223 -8.79 9.30 -34.41
N LEU A 224 -9.28 8.11 -34.03
CA LEU A 224 -8.52 7.05 -33.36
C LEU A 224 -8.73 5.71 -34.05
N THR A 225 -7.72 4.83 -33.97
CA THR A 225 -7.87 3.44 -34.42
C THR A 225 -8.45 2.57 -33.30
N LEU A 226 -9.10 1.46 -33.68
CA LEU A 226 -9.64 0.49 -32.73
C LEU A 226 -8.55 -0.07 -31.79
N GLY A 227 -7.33 -0.28 -32.32
CA GLY A 227 -6.18 -0.72 -31.52
C GLY A 227 -5.77 0.31 -30.46
N MET A 228 -5.77 1.61 -30.79
CA MET A 228 -5.50 2.67 -29.82
C MET A 228 -6.58 2.71 -28.73
N MET A 229 -7.87 2.57 -29.09
CA MET A 229 -8.95 2.49 -28.11
C MET A 229 -8.78 1.32 -27.15
N LEU A 230 -8.42 0.14 -27.62
CA LEU A 230 -8.23 -1.04 -26.78
C LEU A 230 -6.97 -0.96 -25.89
N SER A 231 -5.96 -0.19 -26.28
CA SER A 231 -4.74 0.01 -25.48
C SER A 231 -4.96 0.96 -24.29
N ILE A 232 -5.92 1.87 -24.35
CA ILE A 232 -6.21 2.85 -23.30
C ILE A 232 -6.63 2.17 -21.98
N PRO A 233 -7.64 1.26 -21.91
CA PRO A 233 -8.03 0.58 -20.69
C PRO A 233 -6.90 -0.26 -20.08
N VAL A 234 -6.12 -0.95 -20.88
CA VAL A 234 -4.99 -1.77 -20.41
C VAL A 234 -3.94 -0.92 -19.70
N SER A 235 -3.73 0.30 -20.16
CA SER A 235 -2.72 1.21 -19.63
C SER A 235 -2.98 1.65 -18.19
N TYR A 236 -4.22 1.81 -17.76
CA TYR A 236 -4.52 2.28 -16.40
C TYR A 236 -5.02 1.18 -15.45
N THR A 237 -5.39 0.00 -15.93
CA THR A 237 -5.65 -1.15 -15.04
C THR A 237 -4.39 -1.60 -14.30
N HIS A 238 -3.21 -1.42 -14.90
CA HIS A 238 -1.92 -1.68 -14.24
C HIS A 238 -1.59 -0.70 -13.11
N LEU A 239 -2.17 0.51 -13.09
CA LEU A 239 -2.01 1.48 -12.00
C LEU A 239 -2.80 1.10 -10.74
N ARG A 240 -3.78 0.21 -10.84
CA ARG A 240 -4.63 -0.24 -9.72
C ARG A 240 -4.02 -1.42 -8.94
N ALA A 241 -3.07 -2.13 -9.51
CA ALA A 241 -2.51 -3.36 -8.93
C ALA A 241 -1.37 -3.11 -7.92
N HIS A 242 -1.10 -1.88 -7.56
CA HIS A 242 -0.07 -1.43 -6.63
C HIS A 242 -0.61 -0.35 -5.68
#